data_2b20317548185656ca30e0c26e45f781
#
_entry.id   2b20317548185656ca30e0c26e45f781
#
_cell.length_a   1.000
_cell.length_b   1.000
_cell.length_c   1.000
_cell.angle_alpha   90.00
_cell.angle_beta   90.00
_cell.angle_gamma   90.00
#
_symmetry.space_group_name_H-M   'P 1'
#
loop_
_entity.id
_entity.type
_entity.pdbx_description
1 polymer ?
#
loop_
_entity_poly.entity_id
_entity_poly.type
_entity_poly.pdbx_seq_one_letter_code
_entity_poly.pdbx_strand_id
1 'polypeptide(L)'
;SAAASDVYKRQIMDHASKQEELHVLDGVETGALLRGLSGGFVRPGAGGSEADGPVETGRNLYGVELDRIPTADAYARGTDAAEALIARYVAEEGRYPEQIALNMISLDIPRTKGEQFALFLRLVGVRPVWNGRGTVLGMELIPASELKRPRIDVAAHISGVLRDTWPDILARMDEAILLAAAADEPPHANYIVKHLHAASMNGEKPCIARIFGGAPGTYSNSIGLALKASAW
;
A
#
# COMPACT_ATOMS: atom_id res chain seq x y z
N SER A 1 12.12 -26.84 -16.00
CA SER A 1 11.07 -27.79 -15.73
C SER A 1 9.76 -27.39 -16.42
N ALA A 2 8.88 -28.36 -16.76
CA ALA A 2 7.66 -28.15 -17.52
C ALA A 2 6.72 -27.07 -16.94
N ALA A 3 6.56 -27.00 -15.61
CA ALA A 3 5.70 -26.04 -14.95
C ALA A 3 6.11 -24.56 -15.18
N ALA A 4 7.40 -24.26 -15.19
CA ALA A 4 7.88 -22.89 -15.48
C ALA A 4 7.63 -22.52 -16.96
N SER A 5 7.72 -23.48 -17.87
CA SER A 5 7.41 -23.30 -19.29
C SER A 5 5.93 -22.99 -19.51
N ASP A 6 5.03 -23.63 -18.74
CA ASP A 6 3.59 -23.42 -18.89
C ASP A 6 3.13 -22.07 -18.30
N VAL A 7 3.75 -21.62 -17.22
CA VAL A 7 3.51 -20.26 -16.68
C VAL A 7 3.96 -19.20 -17.69
N TYR A 8 5.13 -19.39 -18.30
CA TYR A 8 5.65 -18.46 -19.31
C TYR A 8 4.79 -18.40 -20.57
N LYS A 9 4.31 -19.57 -21.04
CA LYS A 9 3.37 -19.65 -22.17
C LYS A 9 2.05 -18.92 -21.88
N ARG A 10 1.48 -19.10 -20.68
CA ARG A 10 0.26 -18.37 -20.28
C ARG A 10 0.49 -16.87 -20.28
N GLN A 11 1.61 -16.39 -19.72
CA GLN A 11 1.94 -14.96 -19.73
C GLN A 11 2.08 -14.39 -21.15
N ILE A 12 2.67 -15.16 -22.09
CA ILE A 12 2.78 -14.73 -23.49
C ILE A 12 1.39 -14.71 -24.15
N MET A 13 0.54 -15.69 -23.90
CA MET A 13 -0.82 -15.74 -24.46
C MET A 13 -1.69 -14.61 -23.90
N ASP A 14 -1.61 -14.33 -22.59
CA ASP A 14 -2.29 -13.19 -21.96
C ASP A 14 -1.80 -11.86 -22.52
N HIS A 15 -0.50 -11.75 -22.81
CA HIS A 15 0.07 -10.53 -23.40
C HIS A 15 -0.37 -10.36 -24.87
N ALA A 16 -0.45 -11.43 -25.62
CA ALA A 16 -0.92 -11.41 -27.01
C ALA A 16 -2.41 -11.04 -27.09
N SER A 17 -3.27 -11.62 -26.23
CA SER A 17 -4.69 -11.25 -26.19
C SER A 17 -4.92 -9.80 -25.77
N LYS A 18 -4.11 -9.29 -24.82
CA LYS A 18 -4.13 -7.86 -24.45
C LYS A 18 -3.68 -6.93 -25.58
N GLN A 19 -2.75 -7.36 -26.43
CA GLN A 19 -2.36 -6.60 -27.62
C GLN A 19 -3.46 -6.58 -28.68
N GLU A 20 -4.21 -7.67 -28.88
CA GLU A 20 -5.38 -7.67 -29.77
C GLU A 20 -6.49 -6.73 -29.27
N GLU A 21 -6.75 -6.68 -27.96
CA GLU A 21 -7.68 -5.72 -27.36
C GLU A 21 -7.21 -4.27 -27.54
N LEU A 22 -5.90 -4.01 -27.50
CA LEU A 22 -5.32 -2.69 -27.75
C LEU A 22 -5.52 -2.20 -29.19
N HIS A 23 -5.48 -3.12 -30.18
CA HIS A 23 -5.76 -2.76 -31.58
C HIS A 23 -7.22 -2.35 -31.83
N VAL A 24 -8.16 -2.84 -31.03
CA VAL A 24 -9.58 -2.42 -31.10
C VAL A 24 -9.75 -0.97 -30.63
N LEU A 25 -8.80 -0.42 -29.88
CA LEU A 25 -8.80 0.96 -29.38
C LEU A 25 -8.14 1.95 -30.38
N ASP A 26 -7.60 1.47 -31.49
CA ASP A 26 -7.04 2.32 -32.55
C ASP A 26 -8.11 3.31 -33.07
N GLY A 27 -7.75 4.58 -33.06
CA GLY A 27 -8.63 5.67 -33.50
C GLY A 27 -9.40 6.37 -32.37
N VAL A 28 -9.48 5.81 -31.16
CA VAL A 28 -10.14 6.48 -30.02
C VAL A 28 -9.38 7.75 -29.62
N GLU A 29 -8.06 7.67 -29.57
CA GLU A 29 -7.19 8.81 -29.25
C GLU A 29 -7.28 9.91 -30.31
N THR A 30 -7.19 9.54 -31.59
CA THR A 30 -7.34 10.48 -32.71
C THR A 30 -8.72 11.14 -32.73
N GLY A 31 -9.78 10.36 -32.48
CA GLY A 31 -11.14 10.86 -32.36
C GLY A 31 -11.33 11.81 -31.19
N ALA A 32 -10.71 11.55 -30.05
CA ALA A 32 -10.73 12.42 -28.88
C ALA A 32 -9.94 13.71 -29.12
N LEU A 33 -8.77 13.62 -29.79
CA LEU A 33 -7.98 14.78 -30.17
C LEU A 33 -8.76 15.70 -31.12
N LEU A 34 -9.37 15.15 -32.18
CA LEU A 34 -10.18 15.92 -33.11
C LEU A 34 -11.37 16.58 -32.43
N ARG A 35 -12.02 15.88 -31.50
CA ARG A 35 -13.11 16.43 -30.68
C ARG A 35 -12.62 17.58 -29.81
N GLY A 36 -11.47 17.44 -29.15
CA GLY A 36 -10.87 18.51 -28.34
C GLY A 36 -10.51 19.73 -29.17
N LEU A 37 -9.87 19.52 -30.34
CA LEU A 37 -9.51 20.59 -31.26
C LEU A 37 -10.74 21.33 -31.84
N SER A 38 -11.88 20.66 -31.98
CA SER A 38 -13.16 21.27 -32.37
C SER A 38 -13.93 21.94 -31.22
N GLY A 39 -13.34 21.98 -30.00
CA GLY A 39 -13.98 22.56 -28.81
C GLY A 39 -14.99 21.64 -28.15
N GLY A 40 -15.02 20.35 -28.51
CA GLY A 40 -15.91 19.35 -27.92
C GLY A 40 -15.39 18.82 -26.58
N PHE A 41 -16.31 18.34 -25.76
CA PHE A 41 -15.96 17.76 -24.45
C PHE A 41 -15.26 16.38 -24.60
N VAL A 42 -14.06 16.27 -24.06
CA VAL A 42 -13.32 15.00 -23.95
C VAL A 42 -13.54 14.46 -22.53
N ARG A 43 -14.10 13.24 -22.44
CA ARG A 43 -14.41 12.61 -21.15
C ARG A 43 -13.14 12.35 -20.35
N PRO A 44 -13.17 12.54 -19.01
CA PRO A 44 -12.07 12.10 -18.16
C PRO A 44 -12.03 10.56 -18.06
N GLY A 45 -10.85 10.03 -17.73
CA GLY A 45 -10.63 8.61 -17.52
C GLY A 45 -9.40 8.32 -16.68
N ALA A 46 -9.28 7.09 -16.20
CA ALA A 46 -8.14 6.63 -15.44
C ALA A 46 -6.85 6.63 -16.28
N GLY A 47 -5.73 6.92 -15.65
CA GLY A 47 -4.39 6.71 -16.24
C GLY A 47 -4.03 5.23 -16.31
N GLY A 48 -3.05 4.88 -17.14
CA GLY A 48 -2.60 3.50 -17.31
C GLY A 48 -2.12 2.82 -16.03
N SER A 49 -1.62 3.57 -15.05
CA SER A 49 -1.23 3.06 -13.73
C SER A 49 -2.39 2.74 -12.80
N GLU A 50 -3.60 3.19 -13.12
CA GLU A 50 -4.81 3.03 -12.31
C GLU A 50 -5.75 1.93 -12.83
N ALA A 51 -5.42 1.33 -13.97
CA ALA A 51 -6.26 0.36 -14.63
C ALA A 51 -5.73 -1.05 -14.52
N ASP A 52 -6.62 -2.01 -14.29
CA ASP A 52 -6.32 -3.43 -14.24
C ASP A 52 -6.34 -4.10 -15.62
N GLY A 53 -6.39 -3.32 -16.70
CA GLY A 53 -6.46 -3.81 -18.06
C GLY A 53 -6.16 -2.75 -19.11
N PRO A 54 -6.40 -3.04 -20.40
CA PRO A 54 -6.26 -2.07 -21.48
C PRO A 54 -7.15 -0.84 -21.22
N VAL A 55 -6.57 0.34 -21.29
CA VAL A 55 -7.27 1.61 -21.05
C VAL A 55 -7.47 2.30 -22.39
N GLU A 56 -8.69 2.75 -22.66
CA GLU A 56 -8.92 3.68 -23.76
C GLU A 56 -8.06 4.92 -23.57
N THR A 57 -7.18 5.19 -24.54
CA THR A 57 -6.40 6.43 -24.61
C THR A 57 -7.28 7.60 -25.11
N GLY A 58 -6.73 8.82 -25.14
CA GLY A 58 -7.47 9.97 -25.61
C GLY A 58 -8.53 10.50 -24.64
N ARG A 59 -8.44 10.16 -23.37
CA ARG A 59 -9.26 10.74 -22.30
C ARG A 59 -8.46 11.79 -21.52
N ASN A 60 -9.15 12.78 -20.96
CA ASN A 60 -8.54 13.65 -19.95
C ASN A 60 -8.29 12.85 -18.69
N LEU A 61 -7.03 12.86 -18.22
CA LEU A 61 -6.69 12.17 -16.97
C LEU A 61 -7.30 12.90 -15.77
N TYR A 62 -7.83 12.16 -14.82
CA TYR A 62 -8.12 12.68 -13.49
C TYR A 62 -7.04 12.23 -12.51
N GLY A 63 -6.78 13.04 -11.51
CA GLY A 63 -5.86 12.70 -10.43
C GLY A 63 -6.50 11.75 -9.42
N VAL A 64 -5.65 11.08 -8.64
CA VAL A 64 -6.12 10.29 -7.48
C VAL A 64 -6.56 11.24 -6.37
N GLU A 65 -7.78 11.06 -5.87
CA GLU A 65 -8.30 11.82 -4.73
C GLU A 65 -7.69 11.26 -3.43
N LEU A 66 -6.60 11.87 -2.98
CA LEU A 66 -5.80 11.43 -1.82
C LEU A 66 -6.58 11.37 -0.52
N ASP A 67 -7.54 12.26 -0.36
CA ASP A 67 -8.40 12.31 0.81
C ASP A 67 -9.35 11.11 0.92
N ARG A 68 -9.47 10.29 -0.15
CA ARG A 68 -10.26 9.06 -0.19
C ARG A 68 -9.44 7.78 -0.04
N ILE A 69 -8.12 7.88 0.12
CA ILE A 69 -7.24 6.73 0.24
C ILE A 69 -7.05 6.35 1.73
N PRO A 70 -7.26 5.06 2.09
CA PRO A 70 -7.77 3.97 1.26
C PRO A 70 -9.28 4.07 1.05
N THR A 71 -9.77 3.63 -0.09
CA THR A 71 -11.22 3.47 -0.27
C THR A 71 -11.75 2.33 0.60
N ALA A 72 -13.05 2.31 0.88
CA ALA A 72 -13.65 1.25 1.68
C ALA A 72 -13.44 -0.15 1.08
N ASP A 73 -13.52 -0.27 -0.25
CA ASP A 73 -13.26 -1.53 -0.95
C ASP A 73 -11.78 -1.94 -0.87
N ALA A 74 -10.87 -0.98 -1.03
CA ALA A 74 -9.43 -1.25 -0.84
C ALA A 74 -9.11 -1.65 0.60
N TYR A 75 -9.79 -1.03 1.58
CA TYR A 75 -9.62 -1.40 2.98
C TYR A 75 -10.13 -2.81 3.26
N ALA A 76 -11.25 -3.22 2.68
CA ALA A 76 -11.74 -4.59 2.78
C ALA A 76 -10.72 -5.60 2.22
N ARG A 77 -10.22 -5.38 0.99
CA ARG A 77 -9.20 -6.27 0.38
C ARG A 77 -7.88 -6.29 1.16
N GLY A 78 -7.40 -5.13 1.62
CA GLY A 78 -6.20 -5.05 2.45
C GLY A 78 -6.38 -5.75 3.81
N THR A 79 -7.59 -5.72 4.37
CA THR A 79 -7.95 -6.46 5.58
C THR A 79 -7.86 -7.97 5.32
N ASP A 80 -8.47 -8.47 4.25
CA ASP A 80 -8.42 -9.88 3.88
C ASP A 80 -6.97 -10.35 3.65
N ALA A 81 -6.16 -9.55 2.98
CA ALA A 81 -4.75 -9.83 2.76
C ALA A 81 -3.95 -9.89 4.08
N ALA A 82 -4.20 -8.96 5.01
CA ALA A 82 -3.55 -8.95 6.33
C ALA A 82 -3.91 -10.19 7.15
N GLU A 83 -5.20 -10.53 7.20
CA GLU A 83 -5.65 -11.70 7.96
C GLU A 83 -5.15 -13.00 7.33
N ALA A 84 -5.11 -13.11 6.00
CA ALA A 84 -4.53 -14.26 5.31
C ALA A 84 -3.03 -14.42 5.58
N LEU A 85 -2.27 -13.30 5.59
CA LEU A 85 -0.85 -13.30 5.93
C LEU A 85 -0.61 -13.81 7.35
N ILE A 86 -1.37 -13.28 8.32
CA ILE A 86 -1.28 -13.68 9.72
C ILE A 86 -1.68 -15.15 9.89
N ALA A 87 -2.80 -15.58 9.29
CA ALA A 87 -3.28 -16.95 9.39
C ALA A 87 -2.25 -17.96 8.86
N ARG A 88 -1.60 -17.64 7.74
CA ARG A 88 -0.52 -18.45 7.19
C ARG A 88 0.65 -18.55 8.17
N TYR A 89 1.12 -17.43 8.71
CA TYR A 89 2.23 -17.41 9.65
C TYR A 89 1.89 -18.22 10.92
N VAL A 90 0.68 -18.06 11.47
CA VAL A 90 0.23 -18.82 12.63
C VAL A 90 0.16 -20.31 12.34
N ALA A 91 -0.28 -20.72 11.15
CA ALA A 91 -0.31 -22.12 10.74
C ALA A 91 1.10 -22.73 10.61
N GLU A 92 2.08 -21.96 10.16
CA GLU A 92 3.47 -22.40 9.98
C GLU A 92 4.27 -22.38 11.31
N GLU A 93 4.09 -21.33 12.13
CA GLU A 93 4.93 -21.06 13.31
C GLU A 93 4.24 -21.33 14.68
N GLY A 94 2.94 -21.56 14.69
CA GLY A 94 2.15 -21.81 15.91
C GLY A 94 1.98 -20.57 16.82
N ARG A 95 2.35 -19.37 16.35
CA ARG A 95 2.29 -18.11 17.10
C ARG A 95 2.04 -16.93 16.17
N TYR A 96 1.60 -15.81 16.72
CA TYR A 96 1.47 -14.58 15.96
C TYR A 96 2.85 -13.99 15.61
N PRO A 97 3.02 -13.38 14.41
CA PRO A 97 4.22 -12.59 14.11
C PRO A 97 4.26 -11.36 15.02
N GLU A 98 5.38 -11.13 15.69
CA GLU A 98 5.52 -9.93 16.52
C GLU A 98 5.87 -8.71 15.69
N GLN A 99 6.63 -8.91 14.61
CA GLN A 99 7.02 -7.85 13.68
C GLN A 99 6.92 -8.34 12.24
N ILE A 100 6.44 -7.46 11.36
CA ILE A 100 6.39 -7.69 9.92
C ILE A 100 7.09 -6.54 9.21
N ALA A 101 7.96 -6.85 8.25
CA ALA A 101 8.51 -5.86 7.33
C ALA A 101 7.66 -5.79 6.07
N LEU A 102 7.18 -4.59 5.74
CA LEU A 102 6.46 -4.32 4.50
C LEU A 102 7.30 -3.46 3.57
N ASN A 103 7.40 -3.88 2.30
CA ASN A 103 8.00 -3.05 1.26
C ASN A 103 6.89 -2.35 0.46
N MET A 104 6.76 -1.04 0.63
CA MET A 104 5.68 -0.23 0.06
C MET A 104 6.19 0.62 -1.11
N ILE A 105 5.60 0.42 -2.27
CA ILE A 105 5.92 1.16 -3.49
C ILE A 105 4.77 2.08 -3.89
N SER A 106 5.09 3.22 -4.50
CA SER A 106 4.12 4.28 -4.80
C SER A 106 3.02 3.88 -5.78
N LEU A 107 3.33 2.99 -6.74
CA LEU A 107 2.39 2.58 -7.80
C LEU A 107 1.19 1.80 -7.27
N ASP A 108 1.30 1.21 -6.08
CA ASP A 108 0.18 0.51 -5.45
C ASP A 108 -0.98 1.47 -5.13
N ILE A 109 -0.68 2.70 -4.69
CA ILE A 109 -1.70 3.69 -4.31
C ILE A 109 -2.69 3.99 -5.45
N PRO A 110 -2.26 4.42 -6.66
CA PRO A 110 -3.20 4.69 -7.74
C PRO A 110 -3.84 3.42 -8.31
N ARG A 111 -3.14 2.28 -8.35
CA ARG A 111 -3.66 1.03 -8.90
C ARG A 111 -4.77 0.42 -8.07
N THR A 112 -4.54 0.30 -6.76
CA THR A 112 -5.41 -0.45 -5.85
C THR A 112 -6.32 0.44 -5.01
N LYS A 113 -6.16 1.75 -5.10
CA LYS A 113 -6.81 2.75 -4.23
C LYS A 113 -6.40 2.59 -2.75
N GLY A 114 -5.15 2.11 -2.52
CA GLY A 114 -4.54 2.02 -1.21
C GLY A 114 -4.70 0.67 -0.50
N GLU A 115 -4.73 -0.45 -1.22
CA GLU A 115 -4.87 -1.78 -0.62
C GLU A 115 -3.67 -2.14 0.27
N GLN A 116 -2.43 -1.87 -0.16
CA GLN A 116 -1.25 -2.12 0.65
C GLN A 116 -1.20 -1.22 1.89
N PHE A 117 -1.65 0.04 1.76
CA PHE A 117 -1.82 0.93 2.90
C PHE A 117 -2.88 0.39 3.88
N ALA A 118 -4.00 -0.12 3.37
CA ALA A 118 -5.04 -0.77 4.17
C ALA A 118 -4.52 -2.02 4.90
N LEU A 119 -3.70 -2.84 4.23
CA LEU A 119 -3.01 -3.98 4.83
C LEU A 119 -2.14 -3.54 6.01
N PHE A 120 -1.34 -2.48 5.83
CA PHE A 120 -0.54 -1.89 6.92
C PHE A 120 -1.42 -1.48 8.11
N LEU A 121 -2.48 -0.72 7.85
CA LEU A 121 -3.41 -0.27 8.89
C LEU A 121 -4.03 -1.45 9.65
N ARG A 122 -4.48 -2.47 8.93
CA ARG A 122 -5.08 -3.66 9.53
C ARG A 122 -4.11 -4.45 10.39
N LEU A 123 -2.85 -4.61 9.98
CA LEU A 123 -1.80 -5.25 10.78
C LEU A 123 -1.59 -4.52 12.11
N VAL A 124 -1.46 -3.19 12.07
CA VAL A 124 -1.33 -2.32 13.25
C VAL A 124 -2.60 -2.33 14.11
N GLY A 125 -3.75 -2.69 13.53
CA GLY A 125 -5.03 -2.71 14.21
C GLY A 125 -5.72 -1.34 14.26
N VAL A 126 -5.62 -0.59 13.16
CA VAL A 126 -6.23 0.73 12.98
C VAL A 126 -7.14 0.68 11.73
N ARG A 127 -8.18 1.48 11.72
CA ARG A 127 -9.05 1.64 10.56
C ARG A 127 -9.29 3.11 10.23
N PRO A 128 -9.51 3.44 8.95
CA PRO A 128 -9.95 4.77 8.56
C PRO A 128 -11.39 5.04 8.98
N VAL A 129 -11.68 6.31 9.23
CA VAL A 129 -13.04 6.81 9.43
C VAL A 129 -13.44 7.59 8.20
N TRP A 130 -14.48 7.16 7.48
CA TRP A 130 -14.96 7.82 6.28
C TRP A 130 -16.23 8.63 6.54
N ASN A 131 -16.38 9.73 5.82
CA ASN A 131 -17.66 10.41 5.70
C ASN A 131 -18.58 9.73 4.65
N GLY A 132 -19.82 10.22 4.53
CA GLY A 132 -20.78 9.68 3.55
C GLY A 132 -20.39 9.87 2.07
N ARG A 133 -19.29 10.58 1.78
CA ARG A 133 -18.75 10.79 0.43
C ARG A 133 -17.49 9.95 0.16
N GLY A 134 -17.07 9.13 1.13
CA GLY A 134 -15.87 8.30 1.03
C GLY A 134 -14.58 9.03 1.35
N THR A 135 -14.61 10.26 1.85
CA THR A 135 -13.41 10.99 2.31
C THR A 135 -12.99 10.45 3.67
N VAL A 136 -11.71 10.16 3.85
CA VAL A 136 -11.11 9.74 5.12
C VAL A 136 -10.97 10.96 6.03
N LEU A 137 -11.68 10.94 7.15
CA LEU A 137 -11.66 12.01 8.16
C LEU A 137 -10.54 11.85 9.20
N GLY A 138 -10.06 10.64 9.40
CA GLY A 138 -9.02 10.31 10.38
C GLY A 138 -8.87 8.81 10.54
N MET A 139 -8.11 8.42 11.54
CA MET A 139 -7.84 7.03 11.90
C MET A 139 -8.40 6.73 13.29
N GLU A 140 -8.86 5.50 13.51
CA GLU A 140 -9.27 5.05 14.84
C GLU A 140 -8.73 3.66 15.15
N LEU A 141 -8.48 3.39 16.41
CA LEU A 141 -8.12 2.05 16.88
C LEU A 141 -9.29 1.09 16.70
N ILE A 142 -9.00 -0.08 16.14
CA ILE A 142 -9.94 -1.19 16.20
C ILE A 142 -9.91 -1.72 17.65
N PRO A 143 -11.04 -1.80 18.35
CA PRO A 143 -11.09 -2.35 19.70
C PRO A 143 -10.50 -3.77 19.76
N ALA A 144 -9.77 -4.09 20.84
CA ALA A 144 -9.17 -5.41 21.01
C ALA A 144 -10.19 -6.55 20.92
N SER A 145 -11.43 -6.31 21.39
CA SER A 145 -12.55 -7.26 21.30
C SER A 145 -13.01 -7.54 19.88
N GLU A 146 -12.82 -6.59 18.97
CA GLU A 146 -13.13 -6.71 17.54
C GLU A 146 -11.93 -7.27 16.76
N LEU A 147 -10.72 -6.80 17.08
CA LEU A 147 -9.49 -7.24 16.41
C LEU A 147 -9.19 -8.72 16.65
N LYS A 148 -9.45 -9.23 17.86
CA LYS A 148 -9.34 -10.64 18.29
C LYS A 148 -7.94 -11.26 18.12
N ARG A 149 -6.92 -10.45 18.02
CA ARG A 149 -5.51 -10.81 17.90
C ARG A 149 -4.64 -9.68 18.41
N PRO A 150 -3.35 -9.94 18.68
CA PRO A 150 -2.41 -8.87 18.98
C PRO A 150 -2.28 -7.87 17.83
N ARG A 151 -1.96 -6.60 18.16
CA ARG A 151 -1.48 -5.62 17.19
C ARG A 151 -0.07 -6.00 16.77
N ILE A 152 0.15 -6.05 15.47
CA ILE A 152 1.46 -6.41 14.90
C ILE A 152 2.30 -5.14 14.76
N ASP A 153 3.56 -5.20 15.17
CA ASP A 153 4.51 -4.14 14.91
C ASP A 153 4.98 -4.21 13.45
N VAL A 154 4.82 -3.13 12.70
CA VAL A 154 5.13 -3.12 11.27
C VAL A 154 6.25 -2.14 10.96
N ALA A 155 7.35 -2.65 10.42
CA ALA A 155 8.41 -1.85 9.85
C ALA A 155 8.14 -1.64 8.34
N ALA A 156 7.72 -0.45 7.95
CA ALA A 156 7.42 -0.11 6.57
C ALA A 156 8.65 0.47 5.87
N HIS A 157 9.18 -0.25 4.87
CA HIS A 157 10.17 0.30 3.96
C HIS A 157 9.46 0.95 2.77
N ILE A 158 9.68 2.24 2.57
CA ILE A 158 9.01 3.04 1.54
C ILE A 158 9.97 3.42 0.42
N SER A 159 9.44 3.51 -0.80
CA SER A 159 10.18 4.10 -1.92
C SER A 159 10.27 5.62 -1.80
N GLY A 160 11.32 6.22 -2.36
CA GLY A 160 11.44 7.68 -2.43
C GLY A 160 10.28 8.35 -3.17
N VAL A 161 9.75 7.68 -4.20
CA VAL A 161 8.57 8.17 -4.94
C VAL A 161 7.33 8.19 -4.04
N LEU A 162 7.13 7.17 -3.19
CA LEU A 162 6.01 7.16 -2.24
C LEU A 162 6.12 8.34 -1.28
N ARG A 163 7.31 8.60 -0.74
CA ARG A 163 7.57 9.72 0.17
C ARG A 163 7.25 11.07 -0.47
N ASP A 164 7.70 11.28 -1.70
CA ASP A 164 7.65 12.59 -2.34
C ASP A 164 6.29 12.87 -3.01
N THR A 165 5.59 11.82 -3.46
CA THR A 165 4.30 11.95 -4.16
C THR A 165 3.11 11.88 -3.20
N TRP A 166 3.23 11.10 -2.11
CA TRP A 166 2.11 10.76 -1.23
C TRP A 166 2.41 11.04 0.26
N PRO A 167 2.87 12.24 0.64
CA PRO A 167 3.23 12.56 2.03
C PRO A 167 2.06 12.39 3.00
N ASP A 168 0.82 12.63 2.57
CA ASP A 168 -0.38 12.46 3.39
C ASP A 168 -0.60 10.99 3.80
N ILE A 169 -0.24 10.04 2.94
CA ILE A 169 -0.30 8.61 3.29
C ILE A 169 0.69 8.30 4.40
N LEU A 170 1.90 8.85 4.32
CA LEU A 170 2.93 8.66 5.35
C LEU A 170 2.50 9.28 6.69
N ALA A 171 1.90 10.46 6.66
CA ALA A 171 1.37 11.10 7.86
C ALA A 171 0.27 10.24 8.52
N ARG A 172 -0.62 9.65 7.72
CA ARG A 172 -1.66 8.73 8.23
C ARG A 172 -1.09 7.41 8.74
N MET A 173 -0.01 6.91 8.13
CA MET A 173 0.70 5.73 8.66
C MET A 173 1.32 6.03 10.02
N ASP A 174 1.96 7.19 10.16
CA ASP A 174 2.55 7.63 11.43
C ASP A 174 1.48 7.84 12.50
N GLU A 175 0.35 8.49 12.16
CA GLU A 175 -0.82 8.60 13.03
C GLU A 175 -1.30 7.24 13.53
N ALA A 176 -1.39 6.24 12.64
CA ALA A 176 -1.81 4.88 13.02
C ALA A 176 -0.85 4.22 14.01
N ILE A 177 0.47 4.39 13.82
CA ILE A 177 1.48 3.89 14.76
C ILE A 177 1.36 4.60 16.11
N LEU A 178 1.20 5.91 16.11
CA LEU A 178 1.04 6.70 17.36
C LEU A 178 -0.21 6.30 18.12
N LEU A 179 -1.34 6.10 17.43
CA LEU A 179 -2.58 5.61 18.05
C LEU A 179 -2.37 4.22 18.70
N ALA A 180 -1.74 3.30 17.99
CA ALA A 180 -1.49 1.95 18.50
C ALA A 180 -0.48 1.95 19.68
N ALA A 181 0.54 2.81 19.63
CA ALA A 181 1.53 2.96 20.70
C ALA A 181 0.95 3.60 21.96
N ALA A 182 -0.05 4.48 21.82
CA ALA A 182 -0.73 5.14 22.93
C ALA A 182 -1.87 4.30 23.54
N ALA A 183 -2.19 3.15 22.96
CA ALA A 183 -3.24 2.28 23.48
C ALA A 183 -2.87 1.70 24.84
N ASP A 184 -3.81 1.76 25.79
CA ASP A 184 -3.65 1.11 27.11
C ASP A 184 -3.87 -0.41 26.99
N GLU A 185 -2.89 -1.08 26.41
CA GLU A 185 -2.91 -2.50 26.13
C GLU A 185 -1.63 -3.19 26.63
N PRO A 186 -1.74 -4.41 27.16
CA PRO A 186 -0.57 -5.13 27.66
C PRO A 186 0.36 -5.56 26.50
N PRO A 187 1.67 -5.74 26.75
CA PRO A 187 2.66 -6.09 25.72
C PRO A 187 2.34 -7.35 24.89
N HIS A 188 1.62 -8.30 25.45
CA HIS A 188 1.22 -9.51 24.72
C HIS A 188 0.04 -9.29 23.76
N ALA A 189 -0.72 -8.21 23.93
CA ALA A 189 -1.82 -7.82 23.05
C ALA A 189 -1.40 -6.73 22.04
N ASN A 190 -0.24 -6.08 22.27
CA ASN A 190 0.25 -5.01 21.41
C ASN A 190 1.78 -5.08 21.30
N TYR A 191 2.26 -5.59 20.17
CA TYR A 191 3.70 -5.76 19.97
C TYR A 191 4.45 -4.46 19.72
N ILE A 192 3.77 -3.37 19.33
CA ILE A 192 4.39 -2.04 19.27
C ILE A 192 4.77 -1.58 20.70
N VAL A 193 3.82 -1.68 21.62
CA VAL A 193 4.05 -1.38 23.06
C VAL A 193 5.12 -2.31 23.64
N LYS A 194 5.08 -3.61 23.28
CA LYS A 194 6.09 -4.59 23.70
C LYS A 194 7.50 -4.16 23.35
N HIS A 195 7.73 -3.78 22.10
CA HIS A 195 9.06 -3.40 21.62
C HIS A 195 9.53 -2.06 22.18
N LEU A 196 8.63 -1.10 22.37
CA LEU A 196 8.96 0.17 23.04
C LEU A 196 9.38 -0.05 24.49
N HIS A 197 8.67 -0.91 25.23
CA HIS A 197 9.03 -1.27 26.60
C HIS A 197 10.36 -2.03 26.67
N ALA A 198 10.58 -2.98 25.77
CA ALA A 198 11.84 -3.75 25.73
C ALA A 198 13.04 -2.82 25.51
N ALA A 199 12.96 -1.86 24.59
CA ALA A 199 14.02 -0.88 24.38
C ALA A 199 14.30 -0.05 25.65
N SER A 200 13.24 0.41 26.35
CA SER A 200 13.39 1.14 27.60
C SER A 200 14.06 0.31 28.70
N MET A 201 13.68 -0.96 28.82
CA MET A 201 14.26 -1.87 29.82
C MET A 201 15.75 -2.17 29.56
N ASN A 202 16.16 -2.17 28.29
CA ASN A 202 17.55 -2.34 27.88
C ASN A 202 18.40 -1.06 28.01
N GLY A 203 17.82 0.05 28.50
CA GLY A 203 18.51 1.34 28.58
C GLY A 203 18.65 2.05 27.23
N GLU A 204 17.97 1.57 26.21
CA GLU A 204 17.92 2.22 24.90
C GLU A 204 16.84 3.29 24.88
N LYS A 205 17.05 4.34 24.08
CA LYS A 205 15.99 5.33 23.85
C LYS A 205 14.92 4.71 22.97
N PRO A 206 13.65 4.56 23.46
CA PRO A 206 12.58 4.02 22.64
C PRO A 206 12.40 4.81 21.36
N CYS A 207 12.41 4.12 20.20
CA CYS A 207 12.18 4.72 18.91
C CYS A 207 10.80 4.29 18.40
N ILE A 208 9.92 5.28 18.20
CA ILE A 208 8.57 5.06 17.68
C ILE A 208 8.55 4.95 16.14
N ALA A 209 9.62 5.39 15.46
CA ALA A 209 9.68 5.35 13.98
C ALA A 209 9.50 3.93 13.46
N ARG A 210 8.57 3.78 12.53
CA ARG A 210 8.26 2.52 11.83
C ARG A 210 8.27 2.67 10.32
N ILE A 211 8.53 3.86 9.81
CA ILE A 211 8.58 4.18 8.39
C ILE A 211 10.03 4.49 8.03
N PHE A 212 10.59 3.70 7.14
CA PHE A 212 11.99 3.78 6.73
C PHE A 212 12.11 3.95 5.23
N GLY A 213 13.03 4.78 4.78
CA GLY A 213 13.24 5.03 3.35
C GLY A 213 14.54 5.79 3.10
N GLY A 214 14.86 6.00 1.84
CA GLY A 214 16.01 6.81 1.44
C GLY A 214 15.84 8.28 1.85
N ALA A 215 16.95 9.01 1.98
CA ALA A 215 16.93 10.44 2.25
C ALA A 215 16.17 11.21 1.17
N PRO A 216 15.63 12.41 1.47
CA PRO A 216 15.03 13.28 0.47
C PRO A 216 15.95 13.48 -0.76
N GLY A 217 15.37 13.41 -1.97
CA GLY A 217 16.13 13.48 -3.21
C GLY A 217 16.79 12.16 -3.67
N THR A 218 16.64 11.07 -2.89
CA THR A 218 17.08 9.73 -3.30
C THR A 218 15.89 8.85 -3.61
N TYR A 219 15.95 8.12 -4.73
CA TYR A 219 14.86 7.24 -5.18
C TYR A 219 15.22 5.74 -5.06
N SER A 220 16.45 5.44 -4.66
CA SER A 220 16.89 4.08 -4.38
C SER A 220 16.69 3.75 -2.89
N ASN A 221 16.61 2.46 -2.60
CA ASN A 221 16.58 1.95 -1.22
C ASN A 221 17.95 1.96 -0.52
N SER A 222 18.95 2.61 -1.09
CA SER A 222 20.33 2.69 -0.61
C SER A 222 21.08 1.34 -0.51
N ILE A 223 20.46 0.21 -0.86
CA ILE A 223 21.11 -1.12 -0.87
C ILE A 223 22.35 -1.11 -1.78
N GLY A 224 22.26 -0.47 -2.94
CA GLY A 224 23.40 -0.35 -3.85
C GLY A 224 24.59 0.39 -3.24
N LEU A 225 24.36 1.37 -2.36
CA LEU A 225 25.41 2.07 -1.63
C LEU A 225 26.00 1.19 -0.53
N ALA A 226 25.16 0.48 0.23
CA ALA A 226 25.59 -0.47 1.24
C ALA A 226 26.45 -1.59 0.63
N LEU A 227 26.03 -2.16 -0.50
CA LEU A 227 26.79 -3.16 -1.26
C LEU A 227 28.16 -2.63 -1.70
N LYS A 228 28.22 -1.41 -2.25
CA LYS A 228 29.49 -0.80 -2.67
C LYS A 228 30.41 -0.48 -1.49
N ALA A 229 29.86 -0.11 -0.36
CA ALA A 229 30.61 0.19 0.85
C ALA A 229 30.97 -1.07 1.66
N SER A 230 30.47 -2.26 1.28
CA SER A 230 30.55 -3.50 2.07
C SER A 230 30.12 -3.29 3.53
N ALA A 231 29.10 -2.47 3.73
CA ALA A 231 28.56 -2.11 5.05
C ALA A 231 27.30 -2.94 5.33
N TRP A 232 27.46 -4.08 5.97
CA TRP A 232 26.46 -4.98 6.50
C TRP A 232 26.86 -5.56 7.85
#